data_36170232475bb149b8d317abfbdf8f29
#
_entry.id   36170232475bb149b8d317abfbdf8f29
#
_cell.length_a   1.000
_cell.length_b   1.000
_cell.length_c   1.000
_cell.angle_alpha   90.00
_cell.angle_beta   90.00
_cell.angle_gamma   90.00
#
_symmetry.space_group_name_H-M   'P 1'
#
loop_
_entity.id
_entity.type
_entity.pdbx_description
1 polymer ?
#
loop_
_entity_poly.entity_id
_entity_poly.type
_entity_poly.pdbx_seq_one_letter_code
_entity_poly.pdbx_strand_id
1 'polypeptide(L)'
;VGDDNFEHLKRLVAELDAHGLLARVVQTQGGRIFARVINPNATSLSENVSCRSTSASDVPDWWYCWSWGERMHKADDPAGAATKVARVLAAVGE
;
A
#
# COMPACT_ATOMS: atom_id res chain seq x y z
N VAL A 1 14.02 -12.04 7.59
CA VAL A 1 13.96 -13.06 6.63
C VAL A 1 12.56 -13.20 6.04
N GLY A 2 12.29 -12.70 4.94
CA GLY A 2 11.01 -12.87 4.28
C GLY A 2 9.90 -11.94 4.71
N ASP A 3 10.19 -11.03 5.62
CA ASP A 3 9.16 -10.10 6.11
C ASP A 3 9.35 -8.70 5.54
N ASP A 4 10.11 -8.57 4.46
CA ASP A 4 10.37 -7.25 3.90
C ASP A 4 9.09 -6.60 3.39
N ASN A 5 8.19 -7.38 2.77
CA ASN A 5 6.93 -6.83 2.30
C ASN A 5 6.07 -6.33 3.46
N PHE A 6 6.09 -7.03 4.59
CA PHE A 6 5.35 -6.62 5.78
C PHE A 6 5.89 -5.28 6.30
N GLU A 7 7.21 -5.14 6.37
CA GLU A 7 7.83 -3.89 6.84
C GLU A 7 7.51 -2.73 5.90
N HIS A 8 7.57 -2.97 4.59
CA HIS A 8 7.21 -1.94 3.63
C HIS A 8 5.76 -1.53 3.76
N LEU A 9 4.87 -2.49 3.96
CA LEU A 9 3.45 -2.20 4.13
C LEU A 9 3.18 -1.46 5.43
N LYS A 10 3.90 -1.80 6.50
CA LYS A 10 3.77 -1.07 7.77
C LYS A 10 4.16 0.38 7.62
N ARG A 11 5.23 0.65 6.88
CA ARG A 11 5.66 2.02 6.64
C ARG A 11 4.61 2.78 5.83
N LEU A 12 4.02 2.12 4.85
CA LEU A 12 2.98 2.73 4.05
C LEU A 12 1.76 3.07 4.91
N VAL A 13 1.37 2.15 5.78
CA VAL A 13 0.23 2.36 6.68
C VAL A 13 0.46 3.58 7.55
N ALA A 14 1.67 3.74 8.08
CA ALA A 14 1.98 4.90 8.91
C ALA A 14 1.84 6.21 8.14
N GLU A 15 2.28 6.22 6.88
CA GLU A 15 2.14 7.40 6.04
C GLU A 15 0.68 7.67 5.68
N LEU A 16 -0.08 6.62 5.40
CA LEU A 16 -1.50 6.76 5.08
C LEU A 16 -2.28 7.28 6.28
N ASP A 17 -1.92 6.83 7.47
CA ASP A 17 -2.54 7.34 8.69
C ASP A 17 -2.33 8.85 8.82
N ALA A 18 -1.13 9.31 8.47
CA ALA A 18 -0.82 10.74 8.49
C ALA A 18 -1.65 11.52 7.47
N HIS A 19 -2.15 10.86 6.42
CA HIS A 19 -3.06 11.49 5.45
C HIS A 19 -4.51 11.45 5.89
N GLY A 20 -4.80 10.90 7.05
CA GLY A 20 -6.17 10.81 7.54
C GLY A 20 -6.95 9.63 7.01
N LEU A 21 -6.29 8.69 6.37
CA LEU A 21 -6.92 7.47 5.88
C LEU A 21 -6.82 6.37 6.92
N LEU A 22 -7.81 5.48 6.94
CA LEU A 22 -7.75 4.29 7.78
C LEU A 22 -7.00 3.21 7.00
N ALA A 23 -5.90 2.74 7.56
CA ALA A 23 -5.10 1.73 6.88
C ALA A 23 -4.55 0.75 7.90
N ARG A 24 -4.43 -0.50 7.49
CA ARG A 24 -3.80 -1.53 8.31
C ARG A 24 -3.28 -2.64 7.42
N VAL A 25 -2.30 -3.37 7.94
CA VAL A 25 -1.77 -4.54 7.26
C VAL A 25 -2.65 -5.73 7.58
N VAL A 26 -3.06 -6.46 6.55
CA VAL A 26 -3.91 -7.64 6.68
C VAL A 26 -3.12 -8.85 6.18
N GLN A 27 -3.17 -9.92 6.93
CA GLN A 27 -2.56 -11.18 6.52
C GLN A 27 -3.66 -12.24 6.46
N THR A 28 -3.81 -12.85 5.29
CA THR A 28 -4.83 -13.88 5.10
C THR A 28 -4.27 -15.25 5.49
N GLN A 29 -5.16 -16.22 5.64
CA GLN A 29 -4.76 -17.59 5.93
C GLN A 29 -3.93 -18.19 4.81
N GLY A 30 -4.11 -17.74 3.59
CA GLY A 30 -3.32 -18.19 2.47
C GLY A 30 -1.93 -17.60 2.39
N GLY A 31 -1.54 -16.77 3.37
CA GLY A 31 -0.22 -16.18 3.41
C GLY A 31 -0.08 -14.87 2.65
N ARG A 32 -1.16 -14.33 2.12
CA ARG A 32 -1.13 -13.04 1.47
C ARG A 32 -1.06 -11.92 2.50
N ILE A 33 -0.25 -10.93 2.20
CA ILE A 33 -0.11 -9.75 3.04
C ILE A 33 -0.36 -8.54 2.17
N PHE A 34 -1.25 -7.67 2.64
CA PHE A 34 -1.54 -6.43 1.93
C PHE A 34 -1.99 -5.37 2.92
N ALA A 35 -1.97 -4.12 2.49
CA ALA A 35 -2.50 -3.02 3.29
C ALA A 35 -3.91 -2.71 2.80
N ARG A 36 -4.86 -2.75 3.70
CA ARG A 36 -6.22 -2.34 3.38
C ARG A 36 -6.39 -0.89 3.78
N VAL A 37 -6.84 -0.08 2.83
CA VAL A 37 -6.94 1.37 3.02
C VAL A 37 -8.38 1.78 2.75
N ILE A 38 -8.93 2.58 3.64
CA ILE A 38 -10.33 3.03 3.55
C ILE A 38 -10.36 4.51 3.81
N ASN A 39 -11.10 5.25 3.00
CA ASN A 39 -11.37 6.66 3.28
C ASN A 39 -12.47 6.73 4.33
N PRO A 40 -12.19 7.26 5.54
CA PRO A 40 -13.19 7.25 6.60
C PRO A 40 -14.39 8.17 6.32
N ASN A 41 -14.23 9.13 5.40
CA ASN A 41 -15.32 10.03 5.02
C ASN A 41 -16.15 9.49 3.87
N ALA A 42 -15.66 8.43 3.21
CA ALA A 42 -16.38 7.80 2.10
C ALA A 42 -15.95 6.33 2.08
N THR A 43 -16.54 5.53 2.95
CA THR A 43 -16.07 4.17 3.20
C THR A 43 -16.20 3.24 2.00
N SER A 44 -16.98 3.62 1.00
CA SER A 44 -17.01 2.85 -0.25
C SER A 44 -15.72 3.03 -1.06
N LEU A 45 -14.93 4.06 -0.76
CA LEU A 45 -13.65 4.27 -1.40
C LEU A 45 -12.59 3.54 -0.58
N SER A 46 -12.24 2.35 -1.04
CA SER A 46 -11.24 1.52 -0.37
C SER A 46 -10.34 0.88 -1.41
N GLU A 47 -9.15 0.48 -0.99
CA GLU A 47 -8.19 -0.15 -1.88
C GLU A 47 -7.31 -1.09 -1.08
N ASN A 48 -6.82 -2.13 -1.73
CA ASN A 48 -5.84 -3.04 -1.17
C ASN A 48 -4.52 -2.82 -1.89
N VAL A 49 -3.47 -2.60 -1.13
CA VAL A 49 -2.14 -2.35 -1.67
C VAL A 49 -1.25 -3.51 -1.27
N SER A 50 -0.63 -4.15 -2.23
CA SER A 50 0.34 -5.20 -1.97
C SER A 50 1.75 -4.67 -2.18
N CYS A 51 2.74 -5.43 -1.73
CA CYS A 51 4.14 -5.09 -1.93
C CYS A 51 4.83 -6.30 -2.52
N ARG A 52 5.49 -6.10 -3.66
CA ARG A 52 6.16 -7.17 -4.39
C ARG A 52 7.58 -6.77 -4.72
N SER A 53 8.44 -7.77 -4.76
CA SER A 53 9.81 -7.54 -5.22
C SER A 53 9.93 -7.97 -6.67
N THR A 54 10.79 -7.26 -7.40
CA THR A 54 11.22 -7.73 -8.71
C THR A 54 12.46 -8.59 -8.52
N SER A 55 12.58 -9.63 -9.30
CA SER A 55 13.72 -10.53 -9.20
C SER A 55 14.65 -10.40 -10.39
N ALA A 56 14.60 -9.29 -11.09
CA ALA A 56 15.33 -9.10 -12.33
C ALA A 56 16.81 -8.79 -12.12
N SER A 57 17.23 -8.52 -10.89
CA SER A 57 18.64 -8.19 -10.61
C SER A 57 19.05 -8.81 -9.28
N ASP A 58 20.35 -8.72 -8.99
CA ASP A 58 20.89 -9.24 -7.73
C ASP A 58 20.36 -8.52 -6.51
N VAL A 59 19.91 -7.27 -6.68
CA VAL A 59 19.31 -6.49 -5.61
C VAL A 59 17.83 -6.38 -5.90
N PRO A 60 16.97 -7.00 -5.08
CA PRO A 60 15.54 -6.92 -5.33
C PRO A 60 15.03 -5.51 -5.11
N ASP A 61 14.23 -5.04 -6.05
CA ASP A 61 13.48 -3.80 -5.92
C ASP A 61 12.08 -4.14 -5.43
N TRP A 62 11.65 -3.47 -4.37
CA TRP A 62 10.31 -3.64 -3.84
C TRP A 62 9.40 -2.55 -4.36
N TRP A 63 8.19 -2.93 -4.73
CA TRP A 63 7.19 -2.02 -5.28
C TRP A 63 5.86 -2.22 -4.57
N TYR A 64 5.20 -1.13 -4.26
CA TYR A 64 3.80 -1.18 -3.89
C TYR A 64 2.99 -1.37 -5.16
N CYS A 65 1.96 -2.20 -5.09
CA CYS A 65 1.12 -2.52 -6.24
C CYS A 65 -0.35 -2.34 -5.88
N TRP A 66 -1.12 -1.88 -6.87
CA TRP A 66 -2.57 -1.79 -6.74
C TRP A 66 -3.19 -3.18 -6.67
N SER A 67 -4.48 -3.24 -6.26
CA SER A 67 -5.18 -4.53 -6.16
C SER A 67 -5.27 -5.25 -7.51
N TRP A 68 -5.24 -4.50 -8.60
CA TRP A 68 -5.28 -5.10 -9.94
C TRP A 68 -3.90 -5.50 -10.45
N GLY A 69 -2.87 -5.35 -9.64
CA GLY A 69 -1.53 -5.85 -9.96
C GLY A 69 -0.58 -4.86 -10.61
N GLU A 70 -1.06 -3.67 -10.93
CA GLU A 70 -0.22 -2.65 -11.54
C GLU A 70 0.71 -2.02 -10.49
N ARG A 71 1.97 -1.77 -10.88
CA ARG A 71 2.90 -1.12 -9.99
C ARG A 71 2.45 0.31 -9.70
N MET A 72 2.51 0.67 -8.43
CA MET A 72 2.11 1.99 -7.98
C MET A 72 3.31 2.90 -7.79
N HIS A 73 4.26 2.46 -6.95
CA HIS A 73 5.37 3.31 -6.53
C HIS A 73 6.42 2.41 -5.88
N LYS A 74 7.67 2.87 -5.87
CA LYS A 74 8.73 2.12 -5.19
C LYS A 74 8.52 2.09 -3.69
N ALA A 75 8.80 0.95 -3.10
CA ALA A 75 8.58 0.75 -1.66
C ALA A 75 9.61 1.48 -0.80
N ASP A 76 10.68 1.99 -1.39
CA ASP A 76 11.65 2.79 -0.65
C ASP A 76 11.16 4.23 -0.41
N ASP A 77 9.98 4.57 -0.95
CA ASP A 77 9.39 5.89 -0.77
C ASP A 77 7.93 5.75 -0.36
N PRO A 78 7.66 5.32 0.89
CA PRO A 78 6.28 5.13 1.34
C PRO A 78 5.48 6.43 1.37
N ALA A 79 6.13 7.57 1.59
CA ALA A 79 5.43 8.86 1.59
C ALA A 79 4.87 9.17 0.20
N GLY A 80 5.64 8.94 -0.86
CA GLY A 80 5.16 9.14 -2.23
C GLY A 80 4.04 8.17 -2.59
N ALA A 81 4.17 6.92 -2.15
CA ALA A 81 3.13 5.93 -2.37
C ALA A 81 1.83 6.33 -1.66
N ALA A 82 1.93 6.79 -0.43
CA ALA A 82 0.77 7.23 0.33
C ALA A 82 0.06 8.40 -0.35
N THR A 83 0.81 9.32 -0.93
CA THR A 83 0.24 10.44 -1.67
C THR A 83 -0.59 9.93 -2.86
N LYS A 84 -0.08 8.94 -3.57
CA LYS A 84 -0.82 8.36 -4.71
C LYS A 84 -2.11 7.68 -4.24
N VAL A 85 -2.04 6.91 -3.16
CA VAL A 85 -3.22 6.25 -2.62
C VAL A 85 -4.25 7.28 -2.16
N ALA A 86 -3.78 8.33 -1.49
CA ALA A 86 -4.68 9.37 -1.00
C ALA A 86 -5.41 10.05 -2.15
N ARG A 87 -4.75 10.27 -3.28
CA ARG A 87 -5.40 10.85 -4.45
C ARG A 87 -6.49 9.94 -5.01
N VAL A 88 -6.19 8.65 -5.09
CA VAL A 88 -7.16 7.69 -5.64
C VAL A 88 -8.38 7.58 -4.73
N LEU A 89 -8.17 7.62 -3.42
CA LEU A 89 -9.25 7.47 -2.46
C LEU A 89 -9.85 8.80 -2.01
N ALA A 90 -9.41 9.90 -2.58
CA ALA A 90 -10.00 11.20 -2.26
C ALA A 90 -11.43 11.23 -2.76
N ALA A 91 -12.33 11.76 -1.92
CA ALA A 91 -13.70 11.88 -2.32
C ALA A 91 -13.80 12.89 -3.47
N VAL A 92 -14.48 12.50 -4.54
CA VAL A 92 -14.62 13.34 -5.71
C VAL A 92 -15.68 14.39 -5.45
N GLY A 93 -15.43 15.59 -5.91
CA GLY A 93 -16.40 16.65 -5.78
C GLY A 93 -16.10 17.64 -4.67
N GLU A 94 -15.00 17.43 -3.99
CA GLU A 94 -14.54 18.43 -3.02
C GLU A 94 -13.92 19.61 -3.65
#